data_50987481750cd2a4b3f3efa4c96722b6
#
_entry.id   50987481750cd2a4b3f3efa4c96722b6
#
_cell.length_a   1.000
_cell.length_b   1.000
_cell.length_c   1.000
_cell.angle_alpha   90.00
_cell.angle_beta   90.00
_cell.angle_gamma   90.00
#
_symmetry.space_group_name_H-M   'P 1'
#
loop_
_entity.id
_entity.type
_entity.pdbx_description
1 polymer ?
#
loop_
_entity_poly.entity_id
_entity_poly.type
_entity_poly.pdbx_seq_one_letter_code
_entity_poly.pdbx_strand_id
1 'polypeptide(L)'
;MRYNMSIVVYKVVNMDYQREEHRVHLIAYHLVWTPKRRKSVLVGNVATDCRRIIEEKCLEQGWQIVELAIQPDHIHLFVTAWPNVSAAEIVKQCKGITSHELRQKYPELLRLPSLWTRSYFAATVGNVSEAVIQRYIAAQKGF
;
A
#
# COMPACT_ATOMS: atom_id res chain seq x y z
N MET A 1 -7.02 -11.30 6.89
CA MET A 1 -6.92 -10.22 7.84
C MET A 1 -8.05 -9.23 7.69
N ARG A 2 -8.58 -8.81 8.81
CA ARG A 2 -9.69 -7.91 8.76
C ARG A 2 -9.23 -6.50 9.10
N TYR A 3 -9.71 -5.54 8.36
CA TYR A 3 -9.26 -4.18 8.44
C TYR A 3 -10.32 -3.31 9.13
N ASN A 4 -9.93 -2.62 10.20
CA ASN A 4 -10.86 -1.78 10.94
C ASN A 4 -10.76 -0.33 10.49
N MET A 5 -11.64 0.05 9.59
CA MET A 5 -11.61 1.38 8.99
C MET A 5 -11.90 2.48 9.99
N SER A 6 -12.75 2.21 10.98
CA SER A 6 -13.12 3.24 11.95
C SER A 6 -11.93 3.67 12.79
N ILE A 7 -11.14 2.72 13.26
CA ILE A 7 -9.98 3.04 14.07
C ILE A 7 -8.95 3.81 13.27
N VAL A 8 -8.76 3.38 12.02
CA VAL A 8 -7.79 4.02 11.14
C VAL A 8 -8.17 5.46 10.86
N VAL A 9 -9.45 5.70 10.58
CA VAL A 9 -9.93 7.05 10.31
C VAL A 9 -9.70 7.95 11.52
N TYR A 10 -9.97 7.43 12.71
CA TYR A 10 -9.77 8.19 13.92
C TYR A 10 -8.31 8.60 14.09
N LYS A 11 -7.39 7.68 13.82
CA LYS A 11 -5.97 8.01 13.92
C LYS A 11 -5.58 9.12 12.95
N VAL A 12 -6.07 9.06 11.72
CA VAL A 12 -5.77 10.07 10.74
C VAL A 12 -6.30 11.44 11.16
N VAL A 13 -7.51 11.48 11.67
CA VAL A 13 -8.10 12.72 12.12
C VAL A 13 -7.26 13.34 13.25
N ASN A 14 -6.83 12.50 14.18
CA ASN A 14 -6.01 12.99 15.28
C ASN A 14 -4.67 13.54 14.80
N MET A 15 -4.04 12.85 13.87
CA MET A 15 -2.76 13.27 13.32
C MET A 15 -2.91 14.61 12.61
N ASP A 16 -3.95 14.73 11.81
CA ASP A 16 -4.21 15.96 11.08
C ASP A 16 -4.46 17.11 12.02
N TYR A 17 -5.29 16.88 13.02
CA TYR A 17 -5.63 17.91 13.99
C TYR A 17 -4.40 18.39 14.74
N GLN A 18 -3.53 17.48 15.12
CA GLN A 18 -2.36 17.85 15.88
C GLN A 18 -1.35 18.68 15.11
N ARG A 19 -1.43 18.62 13.78
CA ARG A 19 -0.45 19.32 12.99
C ARG A 19 -0.89 20.65 12.47
N GLU A 20 -1.90 21.23 12.93
CA GLU A 20 -2.62 22.05 12.23
C GLU A 20 -2.66 23.46 12.32
N GLU A 21 -2.08 24.00 13.20
CA GLU A 21 -2.11 25.37 13.39
C GLU A 21 -1.97 26.21 12.16
N HIS A 22 -1.22 25.77 11.17
CA HIS A 22 -1.03 26.52 9.94
C HIS A 22 -1.89 26.01 8.80
N ARG A 23 -2.94 25.29 9.13
CA ARG A 23 -3.82 24.79 8.13
C ARG A 23 -3.20 23.81 7.17
N VAL A 24 -2.18 23.13 7.60
CA VAL A 24 -1.59 22.09 6.79
C VAL A 24 -2.37 20.83 7.05
N HIS A 25 -2.88 20.23 5.99
CA HIS A 25 -3.68 19.03 6.09
C HIS A 25 -2.98 17.89 5.41
N LEU A 26 -2.93 16.74 6.07
CA LEU A 26 -2.42 15.53 5.46
C LEU A 26 -3.54 14.88 4.68
N ILE A 27 -3.18 14.29 3.55
CA ILE A 27 -4.11 13.49 2.77
C ILE A 27 -3.89 12.04 3.14
N ALA A 28 -4.97 11.33 3.43
CA ALA A 28 -4.89 9.92 3.80
C ALA A 28 -5.41 9.08 2.64
N TYR A 29 -4.60 8.10 2.23
CA TYR A 29 -4.92 7.23 1.12
C TYR A 29 -5.01 5.78 1.58
N HIS A 30 -6.04 5.08 1.09
CA HIS A 30 -6.07 3.62 1.09
C HIS A 30 -5.55 3.17 -0.26
N LEU A 31 -4.47 2.41 -0.26
CA LEU A 31 -3.83 1.95 -1.48
C LEU A 31 -3.77 0.43 -1.45
N VAL A 32 -4.21 -0.20 -2.54
CA VAL A 32 -4.19 -1.66 -2.63
C VAL A 32 -3.60 -2.05 -3.98
N TRP A 33 -2.68 -3.01 -3.97
CA TRP A 33 -2.17 -3.54 -5.23
C TRP A 33 -1.83 -5.01 -5.04
N THR A 34 -1.73 -5.73 -6.16
CA THR A 34 -1.57 -7.18 -6.14
C THR A 34 -0.37 -7.60 -6.98
N PRO A 35 0.22 -8.73 -6.63
CA PRO A 35 1.19 -9.37 -7.53
C PRO A 35 0.55 -9.68 -8.88
N LYS A 36 1.39 -9.79 -9.90
CA LYS A 36 0.96 -10.13 -11.24
C LYS A 36 0.14 -11.41 -11.19
N ARG A 37 -1.01 -11.41 -11.87
CA ARG A 37 -1.95 -12.53 -11.90
C ARG A 37 -2.45 -12.91 -10.51
N ARG A 38 -2.33 -12.00 -9.57
CA ARG A 38 -2.70 -12.18 -8.17
C ARG A 38 -2.10 -13.46 -7.57
N LYS A 39 -0.84 -13.76 -7.95
CA LYS A 39 -0.15 -14.91 -7.40
C LYS A 39 0.16 -14.71 -5.93
N SER A 40 0.03 -15.77 -5.15
CA SER A 40 0.24 -15.71 -3.69
C SER A 40 1.73 -15.82 -3.38
N VAL A 41 2.50 -14.81 -3.79
CA VAL A 41 3.96 -14.83 -3.62
C VAL A 41 4.42 -14.07 -2.39
N LEU A 42 3.54 -13.32 -1.74
CA LEU A 42 3.93 -12.50 -0.60
C LEU A 42 3.78 -13.32 0.68
N VAL A 43 4.67 -14.27 0.84
CA VAL A 43 4.66 -15.19 1.98
C VAL A 43 6.06 -15.35 2.53
N GLY A 44 6.16 -15.76 3.79
CA GLY A 44 7.45 -16.05 4.41
C GLY A 44 8.39 -14.87 4.36
N ASN A 45 9.62 -15.12 3.96
CA ASN A 45 10.65 -14.09 3.94
C ASN A 45 10.37 -13.00 2.90
N VAL A 46 9.71 -13.36 1.79
CA VAL A 46 9.32 -12.37 0.79
C VAL A 46 8.39 -11.34 1.43
N ALA A 47 7.41 -11.80 2.19
CA ALA A 47 6.48 -10.89 2.86
C ALA A 47 7.18 -10.02 3.88
N THR A 48 8.08 -10.60 4.66
CA THR A 48 8.81 -9.86 5.69
C THR A 48 9.67 -8.77 5.06
N ASP A 49 10.40 -9.11 4.00
CA ASP A 49 11.24 -8.14 3.31
C ASP A 49 10.40 -7.07 2.63
N CYS A 50 9.28 -7.48 2.05
CA CYS A 50 8.38 -6.52 1.39
C CYS A 50 7.91 -5.46 2.37
N ARG A 51 7.51 -5.88 3.57
CA ARG A 51 7.09 -4.94 4.61
C ARG A 51 8.22 -3.98 4.96
N ARG A 52 9.39 -4.51 5.19
CA ARG A 52 10.53 -3.68 5.56
C ARG A 52 10.85 -2.64 4.49
N ILE A 53 10.84 -3.07 3.23
CA ILE A 53 11.16 -2.17 2.13
C ILE A 53 10.14 -1.03 2.03
N ILE A 54 8.85 -1.36 2.18
CA ILE A 54 7.81 -0.33 2.12
C ILE A 54 7.94 0.62 3.30
N GLU A 55 8.20 0.10 4.50
CA GLU A 55 8.36 0.93 5.67
C GLU A 55 9.53 1.88 5.51
N GLU A 56 10.64 1.38 5.00
CA GLU A 56 11.83 2.21 4.78
C GLU A 56 11.57 3.30 3.73
N LYS A 57 10.89 2.93 2.66
CA LYS A 57 10.58 3.90 1.62
C LYS A 57 9.66 5.01 2.14
N CYS A 58 8.64 4.65 2.89
CA CYS A 58 7.73 5.63 3.43
C CYS A 58 8.44 6.55 4.43
N LEU A 59 9.31 5.98 5.26
CA LEU A 59 10.06 6.77 6.21
C LEU A 59 10.97 7.74 5.49
N GLU A 60 11.65 7.28 4.46
CA GLU A 60 12.56 8.10 3.68
C GLU A 60 11.83 9.29 3.04
N GLN A 61 10.62 9.07 2.55
CA GLN A 61 9.86 10.10 1.87
C GLN A 61 9.05 10.98 2.81
N GLY A 62 9.00 10.63 4.09
CA GLY A 62 8.20 11.40 5.05
C GLY A 62 6.72 11.06 5.01
N TRP A 63 6.35 9.95 4.44
CA TRP A 63 4.97 9.48 4.46
C TRP A 63 4.76 8.66 5.72
N GLN A 64 3.60 8.85 6.37
CA GLN A 64 3.33 8.16 7.62
C GLN A 64 2.41 6.98 7.38
N ILE A 65 2.88 5.79 7.71
CA ILE A 65 2.07 4.59 7.60
C ILE A 65 1.14 4.52 8.80
N VAL A 66 -0.15 4.46 8.52
CA VAL A 66 -1.16 4.23 9.55
C VAL A 66 -1.37 2.73 9.71
N GLU A 67 -1.41 2.02 8.58
CA GLU A 67 -1.57 0.58 8.62
C GLU A 67 -0.98 -0.03 7.35
N LEU A 68 -0.26 -1.13 7.49
CA LEU A 68 0.29 -1.85 6.35
C LEU A 68 0.00 -3.33 6.55
N ALA A 69 -0.79 -3.88 5.66
CA ALA A 69 -1.14 -5.30 5.69
C ALA A 69 -0.57 -5.97 4.44
N ILE A 70 0.23 -6.99 4.66
CA ILE A 70 0.80 -7.80 3.58
C ILE A 70 0.08 -9.14 3.62
N GLN A 71 -0.75 -9.39 2.63
CA GLN A 71 -1.44 -10.66 2.48
C GLN A 71 -0.75 -11.43 1.35
N PRO A 72 -0.94 -12.73 1.26
CA PRO A 72 -0.22 -13.49 0.22
C PRO A 72 -0.41 -12.96 -1.19
N ASP A 73 -1.60 -12.44 -1.51
CA ASP A 73 -1.90 -12.01 -2.86
C ASP A 73 -2.28 -10.54 -2.97
N HIS A 74 -2.01 -9.73 -1.96
CA HIS A 74 -2.25 -8.29 -2.07
C HIS A 74 -1.61 -7.53 -0.92
N ILE A 75 -1.42 -6.24 -1.14
CA ILE A 75 -0.94 -5.31 -0.11
C ILE A 75 -2.02 -4.27 0.10
N HIS A 76 -2.26 -3.92 1.35
CA HIS A 76 -3.12 -2.81 1.68
C HIS A 76 -2.30 -1.84 2.51
N LEU A 77 -2.10 -0.63 1.98
CA LEU A 77 -1.33 0.42 2.64
C LEU A 77 -2.25 1.59 2.93
N PHE A 78 -2.37 1.94 4.20
CA PHE A 78 -3.09 3.14 4.60
C PHE A 78 -2.04 4.12 5.07
N VAL A 79 -1.92 5.24 4.35
CA VAL A 79 -0.77 6.13 4.51
C VAL A 79 -1.23 7.58 4.42
N THR A 80 -0.58 8.45 5.19
CA THR A 80 -0.83 9.89 5.10
C THR A 80 0.37 10.58 4.48
N ALA A 81 0.12 11.61 3.70
CA ALA A 81 1.17 12.34 3.02
C ALA A 81 0.72 13.79 2.83
N TRP A 82 1.67 14.65 2.52
CA TRP A 82 1.38 16.06 2.24
C TRP A 82 0.51 16.18 1.00
N PRO A 83 -0.28 17.25 0.87
CA PRO A 83 -1.22 17.37 -0.25
C PRO A 83 -0.57 17.37 -1.63
N ASN A 84 0.71 17.70 -1.72
CA ASN A 84 1.37 17.72 -3.02
C ASN A 84 1.87 16.32 -3.45
N VAL A 85 1.61 15.30 -2.64
CA VAL A 85 2.02 13.93 -2.97
C VAL A 85 0.78 13.17 -3.42
N SER A 86 0.80 12.65 -4.64
CA SER A 86 -0.34 11.92 -5.17
C SER A 86 -0.31 10.45 -4.76
N ALA A 87 -1.47 9.82 -4.79
CA ALA A 87 -1.55 8.37 -4.57
C ALA A 87 -0.70 7.63 -5.60
N ALA A 88 -0.73 8.10 -6.85
CA ALA A 88 0.04 7.47 -7.91
C ALA A 88 1.53 7.49 -7.62
N GLU A 89 2.02 8.58 -7.06
CA GLU A 89 3.43 8.69 -6.74
C GLU A 89 3.82 7.70 -5.65
N ILE A 90 3.00 7.58 -4.61
CA ILE A 90 3.27 6.65 -3.52
C ILE A 90 3.31 5.22 -4.03
N VAL A 91 2.30 4.84 -4.81
CA VAL A 91 2.22 3.48 -5.35
C VAL A 91 3.40 3.20 -6.28
N LYS A 92 3.73 4.18 -7.13
CA LYS A 92 4.83 4.01 -8.07
C LYS A 92 6.14 3.74 -7.35
N GLN A 93 6.43 4.51 -6.31
CA GLN A 93 7.68 4.33 -5.59
C GLN A 93 7.70 3.03 -4.81
N CYS A 94 6.60 2.67 -4.16
CA CYS A 94 6.54 1.42 -3.41
C CYS A 94 6.66 0.21 -4.34
N LYS A 95 5.95 0.22 -5.46
CA LYS A 95 6.05 -0.87 -6.42
C LYS A 95 7.44 -0.99 -7.02
N GLY A 96 8.04 0.15 -7.37
CA GLY A 96 9.33 0.14 -8.00
C GLY A 96 10.42 -0.44 -7.12
N ILE A 97 10.50 0.04 -5.88
CA ILE A 97 11.56 -0.40 -4.99
C ILE A 97 11.35 -1.85 -4.54
N THR A 98 10.10 -2.26 -4.28
CA THR A 98 9.86 -3.65 -3.87
C THR A 98 10.13 -4.61 -5.02
N SER A 99 9.71 -4.25 -6.24
CA SER A 99 9.97 -5.11 -7.38
C SER A 99 11.45 -5.30 -7.60
N HIS A 100 12.20 -4.20 -7.54
CA HIS A 100 13.64 -4.25 -7.78
C HIS A 100 14.34 -5.11 -6.73
N GLU A 101 14.12 -4.83 -5.46
CA GLU A 101 14.85 -5.51 -4.39
C GLU A 101 14.41 -6.95 -4.20
N LEU A 102 13.11 -7.21 -4.26
CA LEU A 102 12.63 -8.57 -4.04
C LEU A 102 13.03 -9.50 -5.17
N ARG A 103 13.01 -9.01 -6.40
CA ARG A 103 13.37 -9.86 -7.53
C ARG A 103 14.86 -10.12 -7.59
N GLN A 104 15.68 -9.24 -7.04
CA GLN A 104 17.10 -9.51 -6.91
C GLN A 104 17.37 -10.58 -5.86
N LYS A 105 16.69 -10.51 -4.73
CA LYS A 105 16.94 -11.41 -3.62
C LYS A 105 16.27 -12.77 -3.81
N TYR A 106 15.12 -12.79 -4.50
CA TYR A 106 14.33 -14.01 -4.67
C TYR A 106 14.15 -14.29 -6.16
N PRO A 107 15.11 -15.02 -6.76
CA PRO A 107 15.07 -15.26 -8.21
C PRO A 107 13.81 -15.96 -8.71
N GLU A 108 13.14 -16.71 -7.84
CA GLU A 108 11.90 -17.36 -8.24
C GLU A 108 10.82 -16.35 -8.64
N LEU A 109 10.92 -15.11 -8.18
CA LEU A 109 9.97 -14.08 -8.58
C LEU A 109 10.18 -13.62 -10.02
N LEU A 110 11.31 -13.99 -10.62
CA LEU A 110 11.57 -13.64 -12.02
C LEU A 110 10.71 -14.46 -12.99
N ARG A 111 10.01 -15.47 -12.48
CA ARG A 111 9.08 -16.24 -13.32
C ARG A 111 7.91 -15.37 -13.76
N LEU A 112 7.60 -14.33 -12.99
CA LEU A 112 6.54 -13.40 -13.39
C LEU A 112 7.14 -12.36 -14.33
N PRO A 113 6.41 -11.94 -15.38
CA PRO A 113 6.92 -10.91 -16.29
C PRO A 113 7.17 -9.59 -15.58
N SER A 114 6.41 -9.32 -14.53
CA SER A 114 6.67 -8.22 -13.60
C SER A 114 6.14 -8.68 -12.25
N LEU A 115 6.64 -8.09 -11.18
CA LEU A 115 6.18 -8.51 -9.86
C LEU A 115 4.73 -8.10 -9.63
N TRP A 116 4.38 -6.88 -9.99
CA TRP A 116 3.07 -6.32 -9.70
C TRP A 116 2.22 -6.18 -10.94
N THR A 117 0.91 -6.30 -10.79
CA THR A 117 0.01 -5.95 -11.86
C THR A 117 0.04 -4.43 -12.05
N ARG A 118 -0.37 -3.97 -13.23
CA ARG A 118 -0.26 -2.53 -13.55
C ARG A 118 -1.20 -1.66 -12.74
N SER A 119 -2.35 -2.19 -12.40
CA SER A 119 -3.36 -1.38 -11.71
C SER A 119 -3.07 -1.28 -10.23
N TYR A 120 -3.80 -0.39 -9.59
CA TYR A 120 -3.85 -0.29 -8.15
C TYR A 120 -5.19 0.35 -7.80
N PHE A 121 -5.60 0.16 -6.54
CA PHE A 121 -6.79 0.81 -6.02
C PHE A 121 -6.33 1.96 -5.13
N ALA A 122 -6.98 3.11 -5.26
CA ALA A 122 -6.68 4.25 -4.41
C ALA A 122 -7.96 4.96 -4.03
N ALA A 123 -8.08 5.30 -2.74
CA ALA A 123 -9.22 6.07 -2.26
C ALA A 123 -8.78 6.89 -1.07
N THR A 124 -9.42 8.03 -0.88
CA THR A 124 -9.18 8.86 0.29
C THR A 124 -10.09 8.40 1.42
N VAL A 125 -9.77 8.84 2.63
CA VAL A 125 -10.57 8.51 3.81
C VAL A 125 -12.03 8.94 3.58
N GLY A 126 -12.95 8.09 3.96
CA GLY A 126 -14.37 8.39 3.83
C GLY A 126 -15.00 7.95 2.54
N ASN A 127 -14.19 7.61 1.55
CA ASN A 127 -14.71 7.24 0.23
C ASN A 127 -14.53 5.77 -0.10
N VAL A 128 -14.23 4.95 0.90
CA VAL A 128 -13.95 3.55 0.61
C VAL A 128 -14.56 2.67 1.70
N SER A 129 -15.02 1.49 1.31
CA SER A 129 -15.48 0.48 2.24
C SER A 129 -14.67 -0.79 2.00
N GLU A 130 -14.70 -1.67 2.98
CA GLU A 130 -14.03 -2.96 2.85
C GLU A 130 -14.55 -3.73 1.65
N ALA A 131 -15.86 -3.65 1.40
CA ALA A 131 -16.45 -4.35 0.27
C ALA A 131 -15.88 -3.88 -1.06
N VAL A 132 -15.64 -2.58 -1.21
CA VAL A 132 -15.07 -2.05 -2.43
C VAL A 132 -13.65 -2.56 -2.63
N ILE A 133 -12.85 -2.58 -1.56
CA ILE A 133 -11.49 -3.09 -1.61
C ILE A 133 -11.48 -4.56 -2.00
N GLN A 134 -12.38 -5.35 -1.40
CA GLN A 134 -12.45 -6.78 -1.69
C GLN A 134 -12.84 -7.03 -3.14
N ARG A 135 -13.74 -6.23 -3.69
CA ARG A 135 -14.11 -6.35 -5.10
C ARG A 135 -12.92 -6.07 -6.02
N TYR A 136 -12.12 -5.07 -5.66
CA TYR A 136 -10.93 -4.77 -6.45
C TYR A 136 -9.98 -5.97 -6.45
N ILE A 137 -9.71 -6.52 -5.26
CA ILE A 137 -8.78 -7.63 -5.13
C ILE A 137 -9.28 -8.83 -5.93
N ALA A 138 -10.58 -9.13 -5.82
CA ALA A 138 -11.15 -10.27 -6.52
C ALA A 138 -11.04 -10.16 -8.03
N ALA A 139 -11.10 -8.92 -8.56
CA ALA A 139 -11.02 -8.71 -9.99
C ALA A 139 -9.63 -8.92 -10.56
N GLN A 140 -8.60 -8.97 -9.70
CA GLN A 140 -7.22 -9.07 -10.15
C GLN A 140 -6.75 -10.52 -10.27
N LYS A 141 -7.58 -11.40 -10.83
CA LYS A 141 -7.15 -12.78 -10.90
C LYS A 141 -6.74 -13.17 -12.30
N GLY A 142 -5.82 -14.03 -12.33
CA GLY A 142 -5.64 -14.91 -13.43
C GLY A 142 -5.13 -14.45 -14.77
N PHE A 143 -4.76 -13.28 -14.94
CA PHE A 143 -4.29 -12.97 -16.28
C PHE A 143 -2.81 -13.01 -16.38
#